data_27757d6c498888c3570f75f9f637d8c9
#
_entry.id   27757d6c498888c3570f75f9f637d8c9
#
_cell.length_a   1.000
_cell.length_b   1.000
_cell.length_c   1.000
_cell.angle_alpha   90.00
_cell.angle_beta   90.00
_cell.angle_gamma   90.00
#
_symmetry.space_group_name_H-M   'P 1'
#
loop_
_entity.id
_entity.type
_entity.pdbx_description
1 polymer ?
#
loop_
_entity_poly.entity_id
_entity_poly.type
_entity_poly.pdbx_seq_one_letter_code
_entity_poly.pdbx_strand_id
1 'polypeptide(L)'
;MSTPKTLEILKSALLLEMRGKAFYENAADSAQDPTVKEFFVKLAEDEISHVQILSEQYKSFKKDGKFARLPRESSNESVANAVLTETLKQCIAGAGFESAAISAAMGMEERAINLYSQRADKASDPEEKALYGWLAEWETQHLEFLAAVDREVTEALWNDNSFWPF
;
A
#
# COMPACT_ATOMS: atom_id res chain seq x y z
N MET A 1 -18.72 14.15 13.83
CA MET A 1 -17.89 15.18 13.14
C MET A 1 -18.76 16.00 12.20
N SER A 2 -18.34 17.23 11.85
CA SER A 2 -19.07 17.99 10.84
C SER A 2 -18.85 17.38 9.45
N THR A 3 -19.90 17.30 8.63
CA THR A 3 -19.87 16.80 7.24
C THR A 3 -18.69 17.33 6.40
N PRO A 4 -18.30 18.62 6.43
CA PRO A 4 -17.15 19.12 5.70
C PRO A 4 -15.84 18.42 6.08
N LYS A 5 -15.60 18.18 7.37
CA LYS A 5 -14.37 17.56 7.86
C LYS A 5 -14.23 16.10 7.42
N THR A 6 -15.32 15.34 7.39
CA THR A 6 -15.31 13.95 6.91
C THR A 6 -14.98 13.89 5.42
N LEU A 7 -15.57 14.79 4.60
CA LEU A 7 -15.25 14.86 3.18
C LEU A 7 -13.79 15.25 2.90
N GLU A 8 -13.21 16.14 3.71
CA GLU A 8 -11.77 16.49 3.61
C GLU A 8 -10.88 15.29 3.92
N ILE A 9 -11.25 14.49 4.93
CA ILE A 9 -10.50 13.28 5.27
C ILE A 9 -10.57 12.25 4.15
N LEU A 10 -11.77 12.00 3.59
CA LEU A 10 -11.93 11.10 2.45
C LEU A 10 -11.14 11.55 1.21
N LYS A 11 -11.10 12.89 0.95
CA LYS A 11 -10.24 13.43 -0.12
C LYS A 11 -8.74 13.20 0.14
N SER A 12 -8.33 13.38 1.39
CA SER A 12 -6.93 13.16 1.77
C SER A 12 -6.53 11.69 1.63
N ALA A 13 -7.42 10.77 2.02
CA ALA A 13 -7.26 9.34 1.79
C ALA A 13 -7.17 9.02 0.29
N LEU A 14 -8.13 9.47 -0.53
CA LEU A 14 -8.09 9.29 -1.98
C LEU A 14 -6.79 9.79 -2.61
N LEU A 15 -6.30 10.96 -2.18
CA LEU A 15 -5.04 11.51 -2.71
C LEU A 15 -3.83 10.64 -2.31
N LEU A 16 -3.86 10.07 -1.11
CA LEU A 16 -2.82 9.16 -0.63
C LEU A 16 -2.74 7.90 -1.50
N GLU A 17 -3.88 7.21 -1.70
CA GLU A 17 -3.97 6.01 -2.54
C GLU A 17 -3.60 6.30 -4.02
N MET A 18 -4.05 7.42 -4.57
CA MET A 18 -3.66 7.83 -5.93
C MET A 18 -2.14 8.05 -6.06
N ARG A 19 -1.48 8.53 -5.02
CA ARG A 19 -0.02 8.68 -5.00
C ARG A 19 0.68 7.32 -4.87
N GLY A 20 0.17 6.43 -4.03
CA GLY A 20 0.62 5.04 -3.92
C GLY A 20 0.55 4.33 -5.27
N LYS A 21 -0.64 4.36 -5.91
CA LYS A 21 -0.84 3.83 -7.25
C LYS A 21 0.18 4.36 -8.25
N ALA A 22 0.32 5.69 -8.36
CA ALA A 22 1.26 6.31 -9.30
C ALA A 22 2.72 5.93 -9.00
N PHE A 23 3.08 5.80 -7.73
CA PHE A 23 4.39 5.34 -7.33
C PHE A 23 4.67 3.91 -7.80
N TYR A 24 3.76 2.98 -7.54
CA TYR A 24 3.93 1.58 -7.94
C TYR A 24 3.89 1.39 -9.46
N GLU A 25 3.04 2.12 -10.18
CA GLU A 25 3.04 2.14 -11.66
C GLU A 25 4.40 2.61 -12.21
N ASN A 26 4.95 3.71 -11.68
CA ASN A 26 6.27 4.21 -12.09
C ASN A 26 7.41 3.24 -11.74
N ALA A 27 7.34 2.59 -10.58
CA ALA A 27 8.31 1.57 -10.18
C ALA A 27 8.26 0.36 -11.12
N ALA A 28 7.06 -0.09 -11.48
CA ALA A 28 6.86 -1.17 -12.45
C ALA A 28 7.42 -0.82 -13.83
N ASP A 29 7.18 0.41 -14.31
CA ASP A 29 7.68 0.88 -15.62
C ASP A 29 9.21 1.03 -15.65
N SER A 30 9.82 1.29 -14.52
CA SER A 30 11.27 1.47 -14.38
C SER A 30 12.01 0.15 -14.14
N ALA A 31 11.32 -0.88 -13.67
CA ALA A 31 11.90 -2.19 -13.38
C ALA A 31 12.38 -2.90 -14.66
N GLN A 32 13.62 -3.38 -14.65
CA GLN A 32 14.22 -4.09 -15.79
C GLN A 32 13.87 -5.59 -15.78
N ASP A 33 13.74 -6.17 -14.59
CA ASP A 33 13.39 -7.57 -14.43
C ASP A 33 11.88 -7.77 -14.50
N PRO A 34 11.37 -8.73 -15.31
CA PRO A 34 9.94 -8.96 -15.45
C PRO A 34 9.23 -9.36 -14.13
N THR A 35 9.94 -10.09 -13.25
CA THR A 35 9.38 -10.53 -11.96
C THR A 35 9.21 -9.35 -11.02
N VAL A 36 10.20 -8.45 -11.00
CA VAL A 36 10.13 -7.20 -10.22
C VAL A 36 9.05 -6.28 -10.77
N LYS A 37 8.93 -6.19 -12.09
CA LYS A 37 7.85 -5.44 -12.73
C LYS A 37 6.47 -5.97 -12.31
N GLU A 38 6.26 -7.29 -12.38
CA GLU A 38 5.00 -7.92 -11.97
C GLU A 38 4.68 -7.65 -10.51
N PHE A 39 5.68 -7.67 -9.64
CA PHE A 39 5.53 -7.32 -8.23
C PHE A 39 4.95 -5.92 -8.01
N PHE A 40 5.53 -4.89 -8.64
CA PHE A 40 5.02 -3.53 -8.52
C PHE A 40 3.66 -3.34 -9.21
N VAL A 41 3.39 -4.05 -10.32
CA VAL A 41 2.07 -4.04 -10.96
C VAL A 41 1.00 -4.56 -10.00
N LYS A 42 1.27 -5.63 -9.24
CA LYS A 42 0.31 -6.19 -8.28
C LYS A 42 0.01 -5.20 -7.13
N LEU A 43 1.02 -4.53 -6.60
CA LEU A 43 0.80 -3.48 -5.62
C LEU A 43 -0.04 -2.33 -6.20
N ALA A 44 0.22 -1.90 -7.43
CA ALA A 44 -0.58 -0.88 -8.09
C ALA A 44 -2.05 -1.31 -8.30
N GLU A 45 -2.32 -2.58 -8.59
CA GLU A 45 -3.68 -3.13 -8.71
C GLU A 45 -4.44 -3.07 -7.37
N ASP A 46 -3.77 -3.34 -6.26
CA ASP A 46 -4.34 -3.20 -4.91
C ASP A 46 -4.72 -1.74 -4.65
N GLU A 47 -3.82 -0.78 -4.94
CA GLU A 47 -4.10 0.66 -4.81
C GLU A 47 -5.27 1.14 -5.68
N ILE A 48 -5.43 0.60 -6.88
CA ILE A 48 -6.59 0.89 -7.74
C ILE A 48 -7.88 0.48 -7.04
N SER A 49 -7.90 -0.66 -6.38
CA SER A 49 -9.05 -1.14 -5.62
C SER A 49 -9.39 -0.23 -4.44
N HIS A 50 -8.38 0.23 -3.70
CA HIS A 50 -8.54 1.20 -2.61
C HIS A 50 -9.12 2.53 -3.11
N VAL A 51 -8.60 3.07 -4.22
CA VAL A 51 -9.12 4.30 -4.86
C VAL A 51 -10.58 4.13 -5.26
N GLN A 52 -11.00 2.98 -5.80
CA GLN A 52 -12.38 2.72 -6.18
C GLN A 52 -13.30 2.74 -4.95
N ILE A 53 -12.95 2.00 -3.91
CA ILE A 53 -13.72 1.92 -2.67
C ILE A 53 -13.84 3.30 -2.01
N LEU A 54 -12.74 4.04 -1.87
CA LEU A 54 -12.76 5.39 -1.30
C LEU A 54 -13.59 6.37 -2.14
N SER A 55 -13.56 6.24 -3.47
CA SER A 55 -14.37 7.05 -4.37
C SER A 55 -15.88 6.80 -4.17
N GLU A 56 -16.27 5.56 -3.96
CA GLU A 56 -17.65 5.18 -3.65
C GLU A 56 -18.08 5.73 -2.28
N GLN A 57 -17.23 5.61 -1.26
CA GLN A 57 -17.46 6.18 0.06
C GLN A 57 -17.62 7.70 0.00
N TYR A 58 -16.77 8.39 -0.75
CA TYR A 58 -16.86 9.83 -0.95
C TYR A 58 -18.18 10.23 -1.61
N LYS A 59 -18.60 9.52 -2.67
CA LYS A 59 -19.88 9.77 -3.38
C LYS A 59 -21.08 9.54 -2.45
N SER A 60 -21.08 8.43 -1.69
CA SER A 60 -22.14 8.10 -0.73
C SER A 60 -22.24 9.17 0.34
N PHE A 61 -21.12 9.52 0.96
CA PHE A 61 -21.12 10.51 2.04
C PHE A 61 -21.48 11.91 1.55
N LYS A 62 -21.04 12.31 0.35
CA LYS A 62 -21.41 13.59 -0.26
C LYS A 62 -22.91 13.69 -0.57
N LYS A 63 -23.54 12.57 -0.97
CA LYS A 63 -24.95 12.52 -1.35
C LYS A 63 -25.87 12.42 -0.13
N ASP A 64 -25.57 11.50 0.77
CA ASP A 64 -26.51 11.06 1.81
C ASP A 64 -26.00 11.36 3.25
N GLY A 65 -24.78 11.89 3.40
CA GLY A 65 -24.14 12.14 4.70
C GLY A 65 -23.82 10.85 5.46
N LYS A 66 -23.71 9.71 4.77
CA LYS A 66 -23.48 8.38 5.36
C LYS A 66 -22.43 7.62 4.57
N PHE A 67 -21.64 6.84 5.29
CA PHE A 67 -20.75 5.85 4.69
C PHE A 67 -21.56 4.70 4.09
N ALA A 68 -21.11 4.19 2.94
CA ALA A 68 -21.66 2.97 2.38
C ALA A 68 -21.05 1.77 3.10
N ARG A 69 -21.82 0.69 3.17
CA ARG A 69 -21.32 -0.57 3.72
C ARG A 69 -20.24 -1.16 2.79
N LEU A 70 -19.14 -1.61 3.36
CA LEU A 70 -18.12 -2.32 2.60
C LEU A 70 -18.70 -3.61 1.97
N PRO A 71 -18.29 -3.97 0.74
CA PRO A 71 -18.64 -5.25 0.14
C PRO A 71 -18.20 -6.41 1.05
N ARG A 72 -19.07 -7.43 1.21
CA ARG A 72 -18.75 -8.61 2.03
C ARG A 72 -17.61 -9.46 1.48
N GLU A 73 -17.30 -9.31 0.20
CA GLU A 73 -16.27 -10.03 -0.54
C GLU A 73 -14.94 -9.27 -0.65
N SER A 74 -14.76 -8.17 0.07
CA SER A 74 -13.46 -7.53 0.18
C SER A 74 -12.54 -8.49 0.96
N SER A 75 -11.90 -9.41 0.22
CA SER A 75 -10.91 -10.32 0.78
C SER A 75 -9.77 -9.48 1.36
N ASN A 76 -9.34 -9.77 2.56
CA ASN A 76 -8.18 -9.13 3.19
C ASN A 76 -6.86 -9.77 2.71
N GLU A 77 -6.84 -10.40 1.55
CA GLU A 77 -5.64 -11.01 0.99
C GLU A 77 -5.11 -10.12 -0.14
N SER A 78 -4.01 -9.44 0.14
CA SER A 78 -3.28 -8.68 -0.87
C SER A 78 -2.84 -9.60 -2.02
N VAL A 79 -3.09 -9.17 -3.24
CA VAL A 79 -2.64 -9.86 -4.46
C VAL A 79 -1.11 -9.98 -4.49
N ALA A 80 -0.40 -9.03 -3.87
CA ALA A 80 1.05 -9.02 -3.74
C ALA A 80 1.60 -10.27 -3.04
N ASN A 81 0.88 -10.85 -2.06
CA ASN A 81 1.29 -12.07 -1.38
C ASN A 81 1.45 -13.29 -2.31
N ALA A 82 0.74 -13.31 -3.45
CA ALA A 82 0.83 -14.38 -4.42
C ALA A 82 2.13 -14.36 -5.25
N VAL A 83 2.86 -13.25 -5.26
CA VAL A 83 4.06 -13.02 -6.08
C VAL A 83 5.36 -13.16 -5.29
N LEU A 84 5.30 -13.29 -3.95
CA LEU A 84 6.49 -13.43 -3.11
C LEU A 84 7.18 -14.79 -3.32
N THR A 85 8.07 -14.84 -4.28
CA THR A 85 8.88 -16.03 -4.60
C THR A 85 10.35 -15.79 -4.28
N GLU A 86 11.12 -16.87 -4.06
CA GLU A 86 12.58 -16.80 -3.93
C GLU A 86 13.22 -16.14 -5.16
N THR A 87 12.60 -16.28 -6.34
CA THR A 87 13.06 -15.63 -7.57
C THR A 87 12.97 -14.11 -7.46
N LEU A 88 11.84 -13.56 -6.95
CA LEU A 88 11.68 -12.12 -6.75
C LEU A 88 12.75 -11.56 -5.81
N LYS A 89 12.99 -12.22 -4.69
CA LYS A 89 14.00 -11.81 -3.71
C LYS A 89 15.40 -11.76 -4.33
N GLN A 90 15.75 -12.75 -5.14
CA GLN A 90 17.05 -12.79 -5.86
C GLN A 90 17.17 -11.69 -6.91
N CYS A 91 16.10 -11.38 -7.62
CA CYS A 91 16.08 -10.31 -8.64
C CYS A 91 16.28 -8.90 -8.04
N ILE A 92 15.80 -8.68 -6.81
CA ILE A 92 15.91 -7.40 -6.10
C ILE A 92 17.24 -7.28 -5.32
N ALA A 93 18.03 -8.35 -5.22
CA ALA A 93 19.27 -8.42 -4.42
C ALA A 93 20.38 -7.51 -4.92
N GLY A 94 20.13 -6.22 -5.08
CA GLY A 94 21.10 -5.20 -5.48
C GLY A 94 20.81 -3.85 -4.83
N ALA A 95 21.85 -3.03 -4.60
CA ALA A 95 21.70 -1.65 -4.11
C ALA A 95 21.21 -0.71 -5.22
N GLY A 96 20.28 -1.17 -6.07
CA GLY A 96 19.79 -0.47 -7.23
C GLY A 96 18.50 0.32 -6.99
N PHE A 97 17.88 0.72 -8.10
CA PHE A 97 16.60 1.45 -8.12
C PHE A 97 15.50 0.70 -7.36
N GLU A 98 15.40 -0.60 -7.55
CA GLU A 98 14.36 -1.46 -6.95
C GLU A 98 14.44 -1.47 -5.42
N SER A 99 15.65 -1.55 -4.86
CA SER A 99 15.88 -1.47 -3.42
C SER A 99 15.48 -0.12 -2.84
N ALA A 100 15.84 0.97 -3.52
CA ALA A 100 15.43 2.33 -3.13
C ALA A 100 13.91 2.51 -3.23
N ALA A 101 13.26 1.96 -4.26
CA ALA A 101 11.82 1.99 -4.42
C ALA A 101 11.10 1.25 -3.28
N ILE A 102 11.60 0.08 -2.86
CA ILE A 102 11.05 -0.67 -1.72
C ILE A 102 11.13 0.14 -0.43
N SER A 103 12.28 0.73 -0.12
CA SER A 103 12.44 1.58 1.07
C SER A 103 11.49 2.79 1.05
N ALA A 104 11.31 3.44 -0.09
CA ALA A 104 10.37 4.55 -0.25
C ALA A 104 8.92 4.09 -0.08
N ALA A 105 8.55 2.93 -0.64
CA ALA A 105 7.25 2.31 -0.50
C ALA A 105 6.93 2.03 0.98
N MET A 106 7.84 1.39 1.72
CA MET A 106 7.64 1.13 3.16
C MET A 106 7.29 2.40 3.93
N GLY A 107 7.98 3.51 3.66
CA GLY A 107 7.65 4.79 4.28
C GLY A 107 6.29 5.38 3.85
N MET A 108 5.78 5.02 2.68
CA MET A 108 4.42 5.40 2.25
C MET A 108 3.37 4.57 2.99
N GLU A 109 3.55 3.24 3.07
CA GLU A 109 2.63 2.35 3.77
C GLU A 109 2.54 2.67 5.26
N GLU A 110 3.67 2.95 5.93
CA GLU A 110 3.67 3.38 7.33
C GLU A 110 2.81 4.64 7.57
N ARG A 111 2.87 5.61 6.66
CA ARG A 111 2.04 6.83 6.76
C ARG A 111 0.57 6.51 6.54
N ALA A 112 0.23 5.63 5.60
CA ALA A 112 -1.14 5.19 5.33
C ALA A 112 -1.72 4.44 6.54
N ILE A 113 -0.99 3.46 7.07
CA ILE A 113 -1.37 2.70 8.28
C ILE A 113 -1.65 3.65 9.45
N ASN A 114 -0.75 4.60 9.71
CA ASN A 114 -0.92 5.57 10.80
C ASN A 114 -2.17 6.44 10.60
N LEU A 115 -2.42 6.91 9.38
CA LEU A 115 -3.60 7.71 9.07
C LEU A 115 -4.88 6.91 9.31
N TYR A 116 -4.97 5.71 8.74
CA TYR A 116 -6.18 4.89 8.77
C TYR A 116 -6.46 4.32 10.15
N SER A 117 -5.44 3.84 10.87
CA SER A 117 -5.59 3.35 12.24
C SER A 117 -6.12 4.45 13.17
N GLN A 118 -5.54 5.65 13.11
CA GLN A 118 -6.02 6.79 13.91
C GLN A 118 -7.44 7.21 13.55
N ARG A 119 -7.85 7.06 12.28
CA ARG A 119 -9.22 7.35 11.86
C ARG A 119 -10.18 6.31 12.37
N ALA A 120 -9.87 5.03 12.24
CA ALA A 120 -10.67 3.93 12.77
C ALA A 120 -10.90 4.07 14.28
N ASP A 121 -9.86 4.45 15.02
CA ASP A 121 -9.93 4.65 16.48
C ASP A 121 -10.85 5.82 16.88
N LYS A 122 -10.85 6.90 16.09
CA LYS A 122 -11.65 8.11 16.34
C LYS A 122 -13.04 8.07 15.75
N ALA A 123 -13.33 7.10 14.90
CA ALA A 123 -14.62 6.96 14.24
C ALA A 123 -15.70 6.53 15.24
N SER A 124 -16.81 7.27 15.24
CA SER A 124 -18.04 6.91 15.97
C SER A 124 -19.07 6.19 15.09
N ASP A 125 -18.98 6.38 13.78
CA ASP A 125 -19.79 5.67 12.79
C ASP A 125 -19.18 4.27 12.55
N PRO A 126 -19.96 3.18 12.71
CA PRO A 126 -19.47 1.83 12.51
C PRO A 126 -18.93 1.54 11.11
N GLU A 127 -19.55 2.12 10.07
CA GLU A 127 -19.12 1.93 8.67
C GLU A 127 -17.84 2.74 8.39
N GLU A 128 -17.69 3.94 8.97
CA GLU A 128 -16.44 4.69 8.93
C GLU A 128 -15.30 3.90 9.59
N LYS A 129 -15.57 3.34 10.77
CA LYS A 129 -14.59 2.53 11.50
C LYS A 129 -14.18 1.29 10.72
N ALA A 130 -15.16 0.59 10.11
CA ALA A 130 -14.92 -0.59 9.30
C ALA A 130 -14.06 -0.26 8.06
N LEU A 131 -14.36 0.85 7.37
CA LEU A 131 -13.60 1.31 6.19
C LEU A 131 -12.13 1.53 6.53
N TYR A 132 -11.85 2.39 7.50
CA TYR A 132 -10.46 2.73 7.83
C TYR A 132 -9.72 1.59 8.52
N GLY A 133 -10.40 0.74 9.26
CA GLY A 133 -9.83 -0.50 9.82
C GLY A 133 -9.40 -1.46 8.72
N TRP A 134 -10.25 -1.65 7.72
CA TRP A 134 -9.97 -2.49 6.56
C TRP A 134 -8.78 -1.96 5.74
N LEU A 135 -8.74 -0.65 5.45
CA LEU A 135 -7.60 -0.02 4.77
C LEU A 135 -6.30 -0.20 5.56
N ALA A 136 -6.31 0.07 6.88
CA ALA A 136 -5.13 -0.09 7.72
C ALA A 136 -4.59 -1.53 7.72
N GLU A 137 -5.46 -2.52 7.66
CA GLU A 137 -5.10 -3.94 7.58
C GLU A 137 -4.44 -4.27 6.23
N TRP A 138 -4.95 -3.74 5.13
CA TRP A 138 -4.36 -3.91 3.80
C TRP A 138 -2.97 -3.31 3.69
N GLU A 139 -2.81 -2.05 4.11
CA GLU A 139 -1.51 -1.38 4.08
C GLU A 139 -0.49 -2.06 5.02
N THR A 140 -0.98 -2.67 6.11
CA THR A 140 -0.11 -3.48 6.98
C THR A 140 0.41 -4.71 6.23
N GLN A 141 -0.41 -5.38 5.43
CA GLN A 141 0.03 -6.50 4.61
C GLN A 141 1.05 -6.06 3.54
N HIS A 142 0.82 -4.92 2.88
CA HIS A 142 1.79 -4.34 1.94
C HIS A 142 3.14 -4.07 2.63
N LEU A 143 3.10 -3.43 3.81
CA LEU A 143 4.32 -3.13 4.58
C LEU A 143 5.07 -4.39 5.00
N GLU A 144 4.38 -5.39 5.53
CA GLU A 144 4.98 -6.67 5.92
C GLU A 144 5.66 -7.37 4.74
N PHE A 145 5.02 -7.32 3.59
CA PHE A 145 5.52 -7.88 2.36
C PHE A 145 6.77 -7.15 1.85
N LEU A 146 6.72 -5.81 1.77
CA LEU A 146 7.86 -4.98 1.43
C LEU A 146 9.04 -5.17 2.39
N ALA A 147 8.75 -5.24 3.70
CA ALA A 147 9.77 -5.47 4.72
C ALA A 147 10.42 -6.86 4.60
N ALA A 148 9.69 -7.88 4.19
CA ALA A 148 10.24 -9.20 3.93
C ALA A 148 11.24 -9.16 2.76
N VAL A 149 10.89 -8.45 1.67
CA VAL A 149 11.77 -8.26 0.52
C VAL A 149 13.00 -7.42 0.89
N ASP A 150 12.81 -6.30 1.60
CA ASP A 150 13.91 -5.43 2.03
C ASP A 150 14.93 -6.16 2.92
N ARG A 151 14.46 -7.03 3.79
CA ARG A 151 15.32 -7.86 4.65
C ARG A 151 16.23 -8.77 3.82
N GLU A 152 15.67 -9.45 2.84
CA GLU A 152 16.44 -10.35 1.96
C GLU A 152 17.51 -9.57 1.16
N VAL A 153 17.14 -8.39 0.65
CA VAL A 153 18.08 -7.50 -0.04
C VAL A 153 19.21 -7.06 0.88
N THR A 154 18.87 -6.66 2.11
CA THR A 154 19.84 -6.21 3.11
C THR A 154 20.78 -7.35 3.50
N GLU A 155 20.27 -8.56 3.72
CA GLU A 155 21.09 -9.73 4.06
C GLU A 155 22.02 -10.13 2.91
N ALA A 156 21.54 -10.08 1.66
CA ALA A 156 22.36 -10.36 0.48
C ALA A 156 23.51 -9.37 0.36
N LEU A 157 23.27 -8.06 0.51
CA LEU A 157 24.29 -7.02 0.49
C LEU A 157 25.28 -7.16 1.65
N TRP A 158 24.80 -7.48 2.85
CA TRP A 158 25.65 -7.66 4.02
C TRP A 158 26.63 -8.80 3.87
N ASN A 159 26.21 -9.89 3.21
CA ASN A 159 27.03 -11.06 2.97
C ASN A 159 27.90 -10.98 1.70
N ASP A 160 27.72 -9.95 0.87
CA ASP A 160 28.53 -9.72 -0.34
C ASP A 160 29.85 -9.04 0.02
N ASN A 161 30.93 -9.83 0.10
CA ASN A 161 32.28 -9.34 0.41
C ASN A 161 32.82 -8.35 -0.65
N SER A 162 32.25 -8.31 -1.86
CA SER A 162 32.64 -7.37 -2.91
C SER A 162 32.04 -5.96 -2.74
N PHE A 163 30.99 -5.87 -1.94
CA PHE A 163 30.31 -4.61 -1.63
C PHE A 163 31.10 -3.72 -0.66
N TRP A 164 31.90 -4.32 0.25
CA TRP A 164 32.61 -3.59 1.29
C TRP A 164 33.97 -3.09 0.80
N PRO A 165 34.31 -1.80 1.06
CA PRO A 165 35.53 -1.18 0.53
C PRO A 165 36.83 -1.55 1.29
N PHE A 166 36.76 -2.50 2.23
CA PHE A 166 37.91 -2.91 3.08
C PHE A 166 38.00 -4.40 3.28
#